data_c7250d029ee8e8ac4f62c1bcb19dbaaf
#
_entry.id   c7250d029ee8e8ac4f62c1bcb19dbaaf
#
_cell.length_a   1.000
_cell.length_b   1.000
_cell.length_c   1.000
_cell.angle_alpha   90.00
_cell.angle_beta   90.00
_cell.angle_gamma   90.00
#
_symmetry.space_group_name_H-M   'P 1'
#
loop_
_entity.id
_entity.type
_entity.pdbx_description
1 polymer ?
#
loop_
_entity_poly.entity_id
_entity_poly.type
_entity_poly.pdbx_seq_one_letter_code
_entity_poly.pdbx_strand_id
1 'polypeptide(L)'
;MIKGGGAALLQEKIVASVSRAEIIVVNRTKLVDQLGVFPLPVEVVPFGWQVVFNQLESLHGNPDLRLNKGKPLVTDQGNYIIDCHFRKIKNPKLLEHQLNMIPGVVENGLFINLCTKMIVADGEQLTVRDRK
;
A
#
# COMPACT_ATOMS: atom_id res chain seq x y z
N MET A 1 -3.85 -3.30 6.45
CA MET A 1 -4.57 -2.55 5.40
C MET A 1 -3.64 -2.22 4.23
N ILE A 2 -4.21 -1.81 3.09
CA ILE A 2 -3.46 -1.24 1.96
C ILE A 2 -3.72 0.27 1.92
N LYS A 3 -2.64 1.07 1.79
CA LYS A 3 -2.65 2.53 1.60
C LYS A 3 -1.78 2.90 0.40
N GLY A 4 -1.77 4.18 0.02
CA GLY A 4 -0.91 4.69 -1.05
C GLY A 4 -1.62 4.93 -2.38
N GLY A 5 -2.96 4.89 -2.43
CA GLY A 5 -3.73 5.29 -3.61
C GLY A 5 -3.42 6.71 -4.08
N GLY A 6 -3.10 7.61 -3.16
CA GLY A 6 -2.71 9.00 -3.41
C GLY A 6 -1.20 9.23 -3.63
N ALA A 7 -0.39 8.18 -3.74
CA ALA A 7 1.07 8.24 -3.95
C ALA A 7 1.91 8.84 -2.80
N ALA A 8 1.36 8.93 -1.59
CA ALA A 8 2.05 9.46 -0.40
C ALA A 8 2.39 8.37 0.63
N LEU A 9 2.44 7.10 0.21
CA LEU A 9 2.53 5.94 1.11
C LEU A 9 3.78 5.93 2.00
N LEU A 10 4.91 6.43 1.51
CA LEU A 10 6.15 6.53 2.28
C LEU A 10 5.99 7.49 3.46
N GLN A 11 5.53 8.71 3.20
CA GLN A 11 5.28 9.72 4.24
C GLN A 11 4.22 9.22 5.24
N GLU A 12 3.13 8.65 4.74
CA GLU A 12 2.07 8.08 5.58
C GLU A 12 2.62 6.99 6.51
N LYS A 13 3.46 6.07 5.99
CA LYS A 13 4.02 4.98 6.81
C LYS A 13 5.06 5.48 7.81
N ILE A 14 5.90 6.45 7.44
CA ILE A 14 6.84 7.08 8.36
C ILE A 14 6.08 7.69 9.56
N VAL A 15 5.05 8.47 9.30
CA VAL A 15 4.24 9.09 10.36
C VAL A 15 3.54 8.02 11.20
N ALA A 16 2.92 7.02 10.57
CA ALA A 16 2.25 5.93 11.27
C ALA A 16 3.20 5.14 12.18
N SER A 17 4.44 4.91 11.74
CA SER A 17 5.43 4.10 12.47
C SER A 17 5.88 4.73 13.80
N VAL A 18 5.83 6.04 13.92
CA VAL A 18 6.24 6.79 15.13
C VAL A 18 5.04 7.29 15.93
N SER A 19 3.83 7.10 15.44
CA SER A 19 2.60 7.54 16.09
C SER A 19 2.20 6.61 17.24
N ARG A 20 1.76 7.18 18.37
CA ARG A 20 1.19 6.41 19.49
C ARG A 20 -0.12 5.73 19.11
N ALA A 21 -0.87 6.35 18.21
CA ALA A 21 -2.13 5.84 17.71
C ALA A 21 -2.32 6.23 16.26
N GLU A 22 -2.73 5.28 15.42
CA GLU A 22 -3.21 5.52 14.07
C GLU A 22 -4.71 5.23 14.02
N ILE A 23 -5.51 6.27 13.83
CA ILE A 23 -6.96 6.19 13.73
C ILE A 23 -7.34 6.31 12.26
N ILE A 24 -7.94 5.25 11.72
CA ILE A 24 -8.37 5.18 10.32
C ILE A 24 -9.87 5.44 10.24
N VAL A 25 -10.25 6.45 9.48
CA VAL A 25 -11.67 6.78 9.21
C VAL A 25 -11.99 6.37 7.77
N VAL A 26 -12.97 5.50 7.61
CA VAL A 26 -13.37 4.96 6.30
C VAL A 26 -14.87 4.82 6.21
N ASN A 27 -15.39 4.81 4.98
CA ASN A 27 -16.74 4.34 4.73
C ASN A 27 -16.78 2.80 4.64
N ARG A 28 -17.97 2.21 4.80
CA ARG A 28 -18.19 0.77 4.78
C ARG A 28 -17.65 0.09 3.51
N THR A 29 -17.68 0.79 2.36
CA THR A 29 -17.23 0.23 1.08
C THR A 29 -15.72 -0.06 1.03
N LYS A 30 -14.94 0.50 1.97
CA LYS A 30 -13.50 0.24 2.09
C LYS A 30 -13.17 -1.00 2.92
N LEU A 31 -14.17 -1.59 3.60
CA LEU A 31 -13.96 -2.82 4.35
C LEU A 31 -13.91 -4.00 3.39
N VAL A 32 -12.92 -4.85 3.58
CA VAL A 32 -12.74 -6.08 2.82
C VAL A 32 -12.38 -7.22 3.76
N ASP A 33 -12.85 -8.43 3.46
CA ASP A 33 -12.50 -9.64 4.22
C ASP A 33 -11.05 -10.07 3.92
N GLN A 34 -10.57 -9.78 2.71
CA GLN A 34 -9.23 -10.13 2.27
C GLN A 34 -8.62 -9.01 1.41
N LEU A 35 -7.36 -8.66 1.70
CA LEU A 35 -6.60 -7.69 0.91
C LEU A 35 -6.27 -8.23 -0.50
N GLY A 36 -6.11 -7.32 -1.48
CA GLY A 36 -5.60 -7.63 -2.82
C GLY A 36 -6.51 -7.25 -3.97
N VAL A 37 -7.80 -6.99 -3.75
CA VAL A 37 -8.71 -6.46 -4.79
C VAL A 37 -8.28 -5.05 -5.17
N PHE A 38 -8.01 -4.19 -4.18
CA PHE A 38 -7.35 -2.92 -4.43
C PHE A 38 -5.88 -3.16 -4.73
N PRO A 39 -5.30 -2.54 -5.78
CA PRO A 39 -3.91 -2.71 -6.13
C PRO A 39 -3.00 -2.34 -4.96
N LEU A 40 -1.91 -3.10 -4.78
CA LEU A 40 -0.89 -2.80 -3.79
C LEU A 40 0.16 -1.87 -4.42
N PRO A 41 0.25 -0.60 -3.99
CA PRO A 41 1.28 0.30 -4.47
C PRO A 41 2.64 -0.09 -3.89
N VAL A 42 3.66 -0.09 -4.74
CA VAL A 42 5.07 -0.27 -4.35
C VAL A 42 5.85 0.94 -4.86
N GLU A 43 6.44 1.69 -3.94
CA GLU A 43 7.28 2.85 -4.27
C GLU A 43 8.70 2.38 -4.55
N VAL A 44 9.24 2.80 -5.69
CA VAL A 44 10.53 2.31 -6.20
C VAL A 44 11.41 3.45 -6.68
N VAL A 45 12.73 3.32 -6.55
CA VAL A 45 13.66 4.29 -7.14
C VAL A 45 13.54 4.27 -8.66
N PRO A 46 13.62 5.42 -9.35
CA PRO A 46 13.53 5.47 -10.81
C PRO A 46 14.64 4.70 -11.52
N PHE A 47 15.86 4.72 -10.97
CA PHE A 47 16.97 3.94 -11.54
C PHE A 47 16.68 2.43 -11.41
N GLY A 48 16.63 1.75 -12.55
CA GLY A 48 16.45 0.29 -12.59
C GLY A 48 15.05 -0.18 -12.19
N TRP A 49 14.03 0.66 -12.22
CA TRP A 49 12.67 0.28 -11.86
C TRP A 49 12.14 -0.95 -12.62
N GLN A 50 12.61 -1.19 -13.86
CA GLN A 50 12.24 -2.35 -14.65
C GLN A 50 12.73 -3.67 -14.01
N VAL A 51 13.86 -3.64 -13.31
CA VAL A 51 14.35 -4.83 -12.56
C VAL A 51 13.39 -5.14 -11.42
N VAL A 52 12.95 -4.12 -10.68
CA VAL A 52 11.93 -4.30 -9.63
C VAL A 52 10.62 -4.80 -10.23
N PHE A 53 10.19 -4.21 -11.35
CA PHE A 53 8.98 -4.65 -12.07
C PHE A 53 8.99 -6.14 -12.37
N ASN A 54 10.09 -6.67 -12.95
CA ASN A 54 10.23 -8.08 -13.26
C ASN A 54 10.21 -8.97 -12.00
N GLN A 55 10.77 -8.51 -10.89
CA GLN A 55 10.71 -9.23 -9.62
C GLN A 55 9.28 -9.26 -9.04
N LEU A 56 8.53 -8.16 -9.18
CA LEU A 56 7.11 -8.11 -8.78
C LEU A 56 6.25 -9.04 -9.65
N GLU A 57 6.55 -9.17 -10.96
CA GLU A 57 5.94 -10.18 -11.82
C GLU A 57 6.22 -11.60 -11.32
N SER A 58 7.47 -11.89 -10.95
CA SER A 58 7.87 -13.20 -10.42
C SER A 58 7.14 -13.55 -9.10
N LEU A 59 6.71 -12.55 -8.35
CA LEU A 59 5.85 -12.71 -7.18
C LEU A 59 4.36 -12.83 -7.53
N HIS A 60 4.02 -12.93 -8.82
CA HIS A 60 2.64 -12.96 -9.34
C HIS A 60 1.84 -11.67 -8.99
N GLY A 61 2.55 -10.54 -8.89
CA GLY A 61 1.97 -9.26 -8.55
C GLY A 61 1.20 -8.61 -9.70
N ASN A 62 1.34 -9.09 -10.93
CA ASN A 62 0.76 -8.48 -12.13
C ASN A 62 0.90 -6.94 -12.10
N PRO A 63 2.15 -6.44 -12.17
CA PRO A 63 2.49 -5.04 -11.91
C PRO A 63 2.15 -4.13 -13.09
N ASP A 64 1.76 -2.89 -12.76
CA ASP A 64 1.60 -1.77 -13.71
C ASP A 64 2.35 -0.54 -13.20
N LEU A 65 3.13 0.12 -14.05
CA LEU A 65 3.73 1.41 -13.71
C LEU A 65 2.62 2.47 -13.63
N ARG A 66 2.51 3.15 -12.49
CA ARG A 66 1.52 4.22 -12.34
C ARG A 66 1.89 5.42 -13.19
N LEU A 67 0.92 5.89 -13.98
CA LEU A 67 1.10 7.01 -14.89
C LEU A 67 0.27 8.22 -14.45
N ASN A 68 0.79 9.40 -14.76
CA ASN A 68 0.07 10.67 -14.72
C ASN A 68 0.23 11.35 -16.08
N LYS A 69 -0.89 11.55 -16.79
CA LYS A 69 -0.92 12.14 -18.15
C LYS A 69 0.07 11.46 -19.13
N GLY A 70 0.11 10.11 -19.09
CA GLY A 70 0.93 9.28 -19.98
C GLY A 70 2.42 9.20 -19.63
N LYS A 71 2.87 9.82 -18.54
CA LYS A 71 4.25 9.74 -18.03
C LYS A 71 4.26 9.04 -16.68
N PRO A 72 5.40 8.43 -16.25
CA PRO A 72 5.49 7.90 -14.91
C PRO A 72 5.12 8.94 -13.86
N LEU A 73 4.22 8.55 -12.92
CA LEU A 73 3.93 9.39 -11.77
C LEU A 73 5.17 9.44 -10.88
N VAL A 74 5.56 10.66 -10.49
CA VAL A 74 6.70 10.90 -9.60
C VAL A 74 6.15 11.29 -8.22
N THR A 75 6.58 10.60 -7.18
CA THR A 75 6.21 10.91 -5.79
C THR A 75 6.92 12.18 -5.31
N ASP A 76 6.50 12.74 -4.17
CA ASP A 76 7.16 13.90 -3.55
C ASP A 76 8.64 13.65 -3.23
N GLN A 77 9.04 12.38 -3.05
CA GLN A 77 10.42 11.96 -2.83
C GLN A 77 11.18 11.66 -4.12
N GLY A 78 10.57 11.89 -5.29
CA GLY A 78 11.20 11.66 -6.60
C GLY A 78 11.21 10.21 -7.07
N ASN A 79 10.38 9.34 -6.48
CA ASN A 79 10.28 7.92 -6.81
C ASN A 79 9.12 7.63 -7.76
N TYR A 80 9.09 6.42 -8.33
CA TYR A 80 7.95 5.91 -9.09
C TYR A 80 7.06 5.03 -8.22
N ILE A 81 5.86 4.73 -8.70
CA ILE A 81 4.95 3.76 -8.10
C ILE A 81 4.61 2.68 -9.12
N ILE A 82 4.75 1.43 -8.68
CA ILE A 82 4.27 0.25 -9.39
C ILE A 82 3.06 -0.30 -8.62
N ASP A 83 1.92 -0.36 -9.28
CA ASP A 83 0.70 -0.94 -8.72
C ASP A 83 0.63 -2.44 -9.00
N CYS A 84 0.58 -3.25 -7.95
CA CYS A 84 0.54 -4.70 -8.04
C CYS A 84 -0.88 -5.24 -7.83
N HIS A 85 -1.40 -6.02 -8.79
CA HIS A 85 -2.75 -6.56 -8.82
C HIS A 85 -2.79 -8.03 -8.36
N PHE A 86 -2.49 -8.30 -7.09
CA PHE A 86 -2.46 -9.65 -6.53
C PHE A 86 -3.84 -10.33 -6.47
N ARG A 87 -4.92 -9.58 -6.53
CA ARG A 87 -6.33 -10.01 -6.34
C ARG A 87 -6.62 -10.59 -4.96
N LYS A 88 -5.75 -11.45 -4.43
CA LYS A 88 -5.81 -12.04 -3.08
C LYS A 88 -4.43 -12.09 -2.46
N ILE A 89 -4.26 -11.46 -1.30
CA ILE A 89 -3.03 -11.50 -0.51
C ILE A 89 -3.30 -12.40 0.70
N LYS A 90 -2.84 -13.66 0.62
CA LYS A 90 -3.09 -14.66 1.67
C LYS A 90 -2.28 -14.38 2.94
N ASN A 91 -1.03 -13.94 2.78
CA ASN A 91 -0.14 -13.63 3.90
C ASN A 91 0.49 -12.24 3.71
N PRO A 92 -0.17 -11.17 4.17
CA PRO A 92 0.33 -9.81 4.00
C PRO A 92 1.69 -9.57 4.65
N LYS A 93 1.99 -10.19 5.80
CA LYS A 93 3.29 -10.04 6.48
C LYS A 93 4.43 -10.65 5.67
N LEU A 94 4.21 -11.84 5.11
CA LEU A 94 5.22 -12.48 4.27
C LEU A 94 5.46 -11.66 2.99
N LEU A 95 4.40 -11.19 2.35
CA LEU A 95 4.51 -10.36 1.16
C LEU A 95 5.25 -9.05 1.46
N GLU A 96 4.91 -8.35 2.55
CA GLU A 96 5.62 -7.14 2.98
C GLU A 96 7.13 -7.41 3.14
N HIS A 97 7.49 -8.51 3.82
CA HIS A 97 8.89 -8.90 3.99
C HIS A 97 9.58 -9.16 2.64
N GLN A 98 8.94 -9.91 1.73
CA GLN A 98 9.49 -10.20 0.41
C GLN A 98 9.71 -8.92 -0.41
N LEU A 99 8.76 -7.98 -0.39
CA LEU A 99 8.87 -6.70 -1.07
C LEU A 99 10.03 -5.85 -0.52
N ASN A 100 10.17 -5.80 0.80
CA ASN A 100 11.23 -5.03 1.46
C ASN A 100 12.63 -5.57 1.20
N MET A 101 12.77 -6.84 0.76
CA MET A 101 14.05 -7.45 0.40
C MET A 101 14.46 -7.19 -1.05
N ILE A 102 13.61 -6.58 -1.87
CA ILE A 102 13.91 -6.28 -3.28
C ILE A 102 14.75 -5.00 -3.36
N PRO A 103 15.98 -5.04 -3.86
CA PRO A 103 16.76 -3.83 -4.11
C PRO A 103 16.02 -2.88 -5.07
N GLY A 104 15.92 -1.62 -4.70
CA GLY A 104 15.18 -0.61 -5.46
C GLY A 104 13.75 -0.36 -4.97
N VAL A 105 13.18 -1.22 -4.14
CA VAL A 105 11.95 -0.94 -3.39
C VAL A 105 12.27 0.03 -2.26
N VAL A 106 11.54 1.14 -2.21
CA VAL A 106 11.63 2.14 -1.15
C VAL A 106 10.65 1.82 -0.04
N GLU A 107 9.38 1.57 -0.40
CA GLU A 107 8.32 1.23 0.53
C GLU A 107 7.15 0.58 -0.22
N ASN A 108 6.23 -0.03 0.51
CA ASN A 108 5.01 -0.63 -0.05
C ASN A 108 3.77 -0.24 0.74
N GLY A 109 2.62 -0.37 0.13
CA GLY A 109 1.32 0.03 0.69
C GLY A 109 0.74 -0.90 1.74
N LEU A 110 1.44 -1.97 2.14
CA LEU A 110 1.01 -2.84 3.23
C LEU A 110 1.32 -2.18 4.59
N PHE A 111 0.30 -1.72 5.27
CA PHE A 111 0.38 -1.14 6.62
C PHE A 111 0.02 -2.23 7.63
N ILE A 112 1.03 -2.99 8.03
CA ILE A 112 0.88 -4.15 8.91
C ILE A 112 1.00 -3.69 10.37
N ASN A 113 -0.01 -4.00 11.16
CA ASN A 113 -0.03 -3.72 12.59
C ASN A 113 0.13 -2.24 13.00
N LEU A 114 -0.08 -1.29 12.11
CA LEU A 114 0.00 0.14 12.40
C LEU A 114 -1.33 0.71 12.92
N CYS A 115 -2.45 0.41 12.27
CA CYS A 115 -3.77 0.90 12.69
C CYS A 115 -4.10 0.43 14.12
N THR A 116 -4.42 1.37 15.00
CA THR A 116 -4.83 1.10 16.38
C THR A 116 -6.34 1.15 16.56
N LYS A 117 -7.01 1.99 15.78
CA LYS A 117 -8.47 2.18 15.82
C LYS A 117 -9.01 2.45 14.43
N MET A 118 -10.17 1.91 14.13
CA MET A 118 -10.89 2.19 12.89
C MET A 118 -12.29 2.71 13.18
N ILE A 119 -12.64 3.80 12.53
CA ILE A 119 -14.00 4.38 12.56
C ILE A 119 -14.60 4.16 11.18
N VAL A 120 -15.72 3.44 11.16
CA VAL A 120 -16.42 3.10 9.92
C VAL A 120 -17.72 3.88 9.85
N ALA A 121 -17.89 4.67 8.80
CA ALA A 121 -19.13 5.36 8.48
C ALA A 121 -20.00 4.52 7.52
N ASP A 122 -21.28 4.37 7.85
CA ASP A 122 -22.30 3.71 7.03
C ASP A 122 -23.58 4.56 7.08
N GLY A 123 -23.72 5.47 6.12
CA GLY A 123 -24.73 6.54 6.20
C GLY A 123 -24.51 7.42 7.42
N GLU A 124 -25.54 7.53 8.28
CA GLU A 124 -25.48 8.28 9.55
C GLU A 124 -24.91 7.46 10.72
N GLN A 125 -24.67 6.16 10.52
CA GLN A 125 -24.16 5.28 11.58
C GLN A 125 -22.63 5.28 11.59
N LEU A 126 -22.06 5.37 12.81
CA LEU A 126 -20.63 5.25 13.04
C LEU A 126 -20.35 4.00 13.89
N THR A 127 -19.43 3.16 13.42
CA THR A 127 -18.95 2.01 14.17
C THR A 127 -17.47 2.19 14.50
N VAL A 128 -17.11 2.07 15.77
CA VAL A 128 -15.71 2.12 16.22
C VAL A 128 -15.21 0.70 16.44
N ARG A 129 -14.05 0.38 15.88
CA ARG A 129 -13.37 -0.91 16.07
C ARG A 129 -11.97 -0.65 16.58
N ASP A 130 -11.66 -1.15 17.75
CA ASP A 130 -10.30 -1.15 18.30
C ASP A 130 -9.54 -2.39 17.78
N ARG A 131 -8.24 -2.24 17.59
CA ARG A 131 -7.39 -3.39 17.32
C ARG A 131 -7.31 -4.27 18.57
N LYS A 132 -7.56 -5.54 18.40
CA LYS A 132 -7.33 -6.57 19.41
C LYS A 132 -5.85 -6.89 19.56
#